data_d4d88f7dbe6881fcbe9de93ffc0b15b5
#
_entry.id   d4d88f7dbe6881fcbe9de93ffc0b15b5
#
_cell.length_a   1.000
_cell.length_b   1.000
_cell.length_c   1.000
_cell.angle_alpha   90.00
_cell.angle_beta   90.00
_cell.angle_gamma   90.00
#
_symmetry.space_group_name_H-M   'P 1'
#
loop_
_entity.id
_entity.type
_entity.pdbx_description
1 polymer ?
#
loop_
_entity_poly.entity_id
_entity_poly.type
_entity_poly.pdbx_seq_one_letter_code
_entity_poly.pdbx_strand_id
1 'polypeptide(L)'
;MGSNLRASNFDRGKLAAVVSPARLIATRVLERVARDEAWAAPTLDAEIRRSAPKRDDSALATQIVYGALRVAPELEAAIGRYVRRPLDVDHWTHAVLIGAAYQLLHLERVPPHATVNDGVELVRMKRGKRLAGFANAVLRKLATERPKTPRPPSSVAVPDWLRRSLEASIGAAHAADLLRVGSELPSIDLRVRADRDRALLADRIAAAHRAASIEETSLSPHGLRVRGAGDPRELPGYVDGVFAPQEEGAQLIGLLCNAKAGERVLDACAGRGGKTAQLLEAVGDSGAVVATDLHEHRLEQIDAELNRLRLDRSRLQTASVDWTVGKGAVDGPFDRVLIDAPCTGYGTIRRRPEILLRGGSESAARMGEVQVSILQNAATLVRPGGTLLYAVCSPLIEEGAGVVGKAELPGFELQVGRASPLKSLHFGSTGRLDIGPWIEGAGPWADAYQVYMWVNVR
;
A
#
# COMPACT_ATOMS: atom_id res chain seq x y z
N MET A 1 -32.49 -10.82 24.81
CA MET A 1 -31.58 -11.15 25.92
C MET A 1 -30.21 -10.59 25.57
N GLY A 2 -29.89 -9.46 26.17
CA GLY A 2 -28.62 -8.75 25.93
C GLY A 2 -27.54 -9.39 26.78
N SER A 3 -26.41 -9.74 26.15
CA SER A 3 -25.18 -10.09 26.86
C SER A 3 -24.11 -9.04 26.62
N ASN A 4 -23.87 -8.26 27.64
CA ASN A 4 -22.80 -7.36 27.97
C ASN A 4 -21.45 -7.63 27.30
N LEU A 5 -21.06 -6.80 26.34
CA LEU A 5 -19.66 -6.52 25.99
C LEU A 5 -19.17 -5.32 26.84
N ARG A 6 -18.99 -5.52 28.12
CA ARG A 6 -18.10 -4.66 28.93
C ARG A 6 -16.66 -5.14 28.72
N ALA A 7 -16.01 -4.67 27.65
CA ALA A 7 -14.57 -4.73 27.53
C ALA A 7 -13.98 -3.85 28.65
N SER A 8 -13.30 -4.47 29.59
CA SER A 8 -12.80 -3.90 30.83
C SER A 8 -11.83 -2.74 30.57
N ASN A 9 -12.23 -1.55 30.98
CA ASN A 9 -11.39 -0.35 31.10
C ASN A 9 -10.27 -0.49 32.17
N PHE A 10 -10.17 -1.65 32.80
CA PHE A 10 -9.26 -1.90 33.92
C PHE A 10 -7.81 -2.17 33.51
N ASP A 11 -7.56 -2.42 32.23
CA ASP A 11 -6.22 -2.86 31.76
C ASP A 11 -5.33 -1.74 31.16
N ARG A 12 -5.91 -0.58 30.85
CA ARG A 12 -5.23 0.48 30.08
C ARG A 12 -4.17 1.25 30.84
N GLY A 13 -4.41 1.55 32.12
CA GLY A 13 -3.52 2.39 32.91
C GLY A 13 -2.30 1.66 33.48
N LYS A 14 -2.44 0.34 33.78
CA LYS A 14 -1.35 -0.46 34.35
C LYS A 14 -0.33 -0.91 33.30
N LEU A 15 -0.73 -1.14 32.06
CA LEU A 15 0.15 -1.53 30.95
C LEU A 15 1.15 -0.42 30.58
N ALA A 16 0.68 0.82 30.51
CA ALA A 16 1.51 1.96 30.09
C ALA A 16 2.56 2.40 31.13
N ALA A 17 2.43 1.96 32.39
CA ALA A 17 3.38 2.31 33.45
C ALA A 17 4.57 1.34 33.55
N VAL A 18 4.51 0.16 32.93
CA VAL A 18 5.49 -0.93 33.11
C VAL A 18 6.22 -1.29 31.81
N VAL A 19 5.62 -1.02 30.64
CA VAL A 19 6.14 -1.41 29.34
C VAL A 19 6.22 -0.18 28.42
N SER A 20 7.24 -0.13 27.56
CA SER A 20 7.38 0.92 26.54
C SER A 20 6.10 1.07 25.69
N PRO A 21 5.54 2.30 25.57
CA PRO A 21 4.38 2.57 24.71
C PRO A 21 4.61 2.12 23.27
N ALA A 22 5.82 2.32 22.73
CA ALA A 22 6.19 1.91 21.39
C ALA A 22 6.01 0.40 21.17
N ARG A 23 6.46 -0.43 22.11
CA ARG A 23 6.39 -1.89 22.01
C ARG A 23 4.95 -2.40 22.15
N LEU A 24 4.17 -1.77 23.04
CA LEU A 24 2.76 -2.09 23.19
C LEU A 24 1.97 -1.78 21.92
N ILE A 25 2.16 -0.59 21.33
CA ILE A 25 1.54 -0.19 20.06
C ILE A 25 1.93 -1.17 18.96
N ALA A 26 3.24 -1.42 18.79
CA ALA A 26 3.71 -2.34 17.75
C ALA A 26 3.11 -3.75 17.90
N THR A 27 3.05 -4.28 19.13
CA THR A 27 2.44 -5.59 19.38
C THR A 27 0.97 -5.64 19.02
N ARG A 28 0.19 -4.59 19.36
CA ARG A 28 -1.25 -4.51 19.00
C ARG A 28 -1.46 -4.48 17.49
N VAL A 29 -0.62 -3.73 16.79
CA VAL A 29 -0.69 -3.64 15.31
C VAL A 29 -0.34 -4.98 14.69
N LEU A 30 0.78 -5.60 15.07
CA LEU A 30 1.21 -6.91 14.55
C LEU A 30 0.19 -8.01 14.87
N GLU A 31 -0.41 -8.02 16.08
CA GLU A 31 -1.50 -8.95 16.42
C GLU A 31 -2.68 -8.79 15.46
N ARG A 32 -3.14 -7.56 15.21
CA ARG A 32 -4.28 -7.31 14.32
C ARG A 32 -3.98 -7.62 12.87
N VAL A 33 -2.77 -7.35 12.42
CA VAL A 33 -2.33 -7.74 11.06
C VAL A 33 -2.40 -9.25 10.89
N ALA A 34 -1.90 -10.02 11.89
CA ALA A 34 -1.88 -11.48 11.80
C ALA A 34 -3.25 -12.14 12.03
N ARG A 35 -4.09 -11.56 12.92
CA ARG A 35 -5.37 -12.16 13.30
C ARG A 35 -6.53 -11.74 12.38
N ASP A 36 -6.59 -10.43 12.07
CA ASP A 36 -7.74 -9.79 11.40
C ASP A 36 -7.43 -9.46 9.94
N GLU A 37 -6.25 -9.83 9.45
CA GLU A 37 -5.72 -9.39 8.16
C GLU A 37 -5.79 -7.85 7.97
N ALA A 38 -5.65 -7.13 9.08
CA ALA A 38 -5.74 -5.67 9.07
C ALA A 38 -4.58 -5.03 8.30
N TRP A 39 -4.83 -3.91 7.65
CA TRP A 39 -3.76 -3.12 7.01
C TRP A 39 -2.89 -2.45 8.07
N ALA A 40 -1.56 -2.58 7.96
CA ALA A 40 -0.61 -2.07 8.95
C ALA A 40 -0.70 -0.54 9.12
N ALA A 41 -0.72 0.21 8.01
CA ALA A 41 -0.75 1.67 8.04
C ALA A 41 -1.96 2.25 8.80
N PRO A 42 -3.23 1.96 8.44
CA PRO A 42 -4.38 2.51 9.15
C PRO A 42 -4.49 1.99 10.59
N THR A 43 -4.03 0.76 10.85
CA THR A 43 -4.04 0.18 12.19
C THR A 43 -3.03 0.88 13.10
N LEU A 44 -1.83 1.13 12.61
CA LEU A 44 -0.78 1.86 13.33
C LEU A 44 -1.20 3.30 13.61
N ASP A 45 -1.74 3.98 12.61
CA ASP A 45 -2.26 5.33 12.74
C ASP A 45 -3.36 5.43 13.82
N ALA A 46 -4.31 4.50 13.82
CA ALA A 46 -5.36 4.43 14.84
C ALA A 46 -4.79 4.17 16.25
N GLU A 47 -3.80 3.27 16.38
CA GLU A 47 -3.17 2.98 17.67
C GLU A 47 -2.33 4.15 18.20
N ILE A 48 -1.60 4.86 17.33
CA ILE A 48 -0.84 6.07 17.69
C ILE A 48 -1.81 7.16 18.14
N ARG A 49 -2.85 7.47 17.38
CA ARG A 49 -3.86 8.48 17.78
C ARG A 49 -4.53 8.14 19.11
N ARG A 50 -4.89 6.87 19.31
CA ARG A 50 -5.55 6.42 20.54
C ARG A 50 -4.64 6.52 21.76
N SER A 51 -3.36 6.23 21.60
CA SER A 51 -2.39 6.17 22.70
C SER A 51 -1.68 7.49 22.97
N ALA A 52 -1.69 8.42 21.99
CA ALA A 52 -1.01 9.71 22.01
C ALA A 52 0.42 9.63 22.61
N PRO A 53 1.30 8.73 22.12
CA PRO A 53 2.63 8.55 22.66
C PRO A 53 3.53 9.74 22.29
N LYS A 54 4.70 9.81 22.91
CA LYS A 54 5.74 10.76 22.49
C LYS A 54 6.19 10.45 21.05
N ARG A 55 6.76 11.45 20.37
CA ARG A 55 7.24 11.33 18.98
C ARG A 55 8.21 10.16 18.80
N ASP A 56 9.15 9.98 19.72
CA ASP A 56 10.14 8.90 19.66
C ASP A 56 9.50 7.52 19.80
N ASP A 57 8.48 7.38 20.66
CA ASP A 57 7.73 6.13 20.80
C ASP A 57 6.92 5.82 19.53
N SER A 58 6.33 6.84 18.88
CA SER A 58 5.64 6.67 17.59
C SER A 58 6.62 6.21 16.50
N ALA A 59 7.80 6.82 16.45
CA ALA A 59 8.84 6.45 15.49
C ALA A 59 9.34 5.02 15.71
N LEU A 60 9.60 4.63 16.96
CA LEU A 60 10.02 3.27 17.31
C LEU A 60 8.92 2.25 17.02
N ALA A 61 7.65 2.54 17.35
CA ALA A 61 6.53 1.65 17.03
C ALA A 61 6.42 1.42 15.52
N THR A 62 6.53 2.48 14.72
CA THR A 62 6.52 2.42 13.26
C THR A 62 7.68 1.56 12.74
N GLN A 63 8.88 1.77 13.27
CA GLN A 63 10.07 1.01 12.89
C GLN A 63 9.93 -0.48 13.22
N ILE A 64 9.38 -0.82 14.40
CA ILE A 64 9.15 -2.22 14.78
C ILE A 64 8.11 -2.87 13.87
N VAL A 65 6.97 -2.23 13.64
CA VAL A 65 5.88 -2.79 12.81
C VAL A 65 6.36 -3.06 11.39
N TYR A 66 6.81 -2.03 10.69
CA TYR A 66 7.21 -2.18 9.30
C TYR A 66 8.46 -3.04 9.12
N GLY A 67 9.42 -2.91 10.02
CA GLY A 67 10.63 -3.71 9.99
C GLY A 67 10.35 -5.19 10.22
N ALA A 68 9.56 -5.52 11.23
CA ALA A 68 9.19 -6.91 11.51
C ALA A 68 8.41 -7.55 10.36
N LEU A 69 7.46 -6.82 9.74
CA LEU A 69 6.69 -7.31 8.61
C LEU A 69 7.54 -7.59 7.37
N ARG A 70 8.57 -6.77 7.11
CA ARG A 70 9.48 -6.95 5.94
C ARG A 70 10.34 -8.19 5.99
N VAL A 71 10.65 -8.66 7.19
CA VAL A 71 11.52 -9.82 7.39
C VAL A 71 10.84 -10.91 8.24
N ALA A 72 9.52 -10.93 8.27
CA ALA A 72 8.77 -11.89 9.07
C ALA A 72 9.22 -13.35 8.87
N PRO A 73 9.43 -13.86 7.64
CA PRO A 73 9.92 -15.23 7.44
C PRO A 73 11.30 -15.48 8.07
N GLU A 74 12.21 -14.51 8.04
CA GLU A 74 13.53 -14.61 8.67
C GLU A 74 13.40 -14.65 10.21
N LEU A 75 12.55 -13.80 10.77
CA LEU A 75 12.31 -13.75 12.21
C LEU A 75 11.63 -15.03 12.71
N GLU A 76 10.67 -15.56 11.96
CA GLU A 76 10.01 -16.83 12.25
C GLU A 76 11.02 -18.00 12.23
N ALA A 77 11.90 -18.04 11.23
CA ALA A 77 12.97 -19.03 11.18
C ALA A 77 13.94 -18.90 12.36
N ALA A 78 14.31 -17.66 12.77
CA ALA A 78 15.15 -17.40 13.91
C ALA A 78 14.51 -17.87 15.22
N ILE A 79 13.24 -17.57 15.43
CA ILE A 79 12.46 -18.00 16.60
C ILE A 79 12.31 -19.53 16.58
N GLY A 80 12.02 -20.12 15.41
CA GLY A 80 11.78 -21.55 15.22
C GLY A 80 12.95 -22.44 15.64
N ARG A 81 14.20 -21.95 15.61
CA ARG A 81 15.38 -22.69 16.13
C ARG A 81 15.28 -23.03 17.62
N TYR A 82 14.48 -22.29 18.37
CA TYR A 82 14.32 -22.47 19.82
C TYR A 82 12.96 -23.04 20.22
N VAL A 83 12.13 -23.38 19.26
CA VAL A 83 10.79 -23.94 19.49
C VAL A 83 10.74 -25.36 18.95
N ARG A 84 10.40 -26.35 19.80
CA ARG A 84 10.39 -27.77 19.42
C ARG A 84 9.30 -28.16 18.41
N ARG A 85 8.31 -27.30 18.17
CA ARG A 85 7.20 -27.49 17.22
C ARG A 85 7.03 -26.19 16.43
N PRO A 86 6.40 -26.22 15.24
CA PRO A 86 6.00 -24.99 14.57
C PRO A 86 5.31 -24.04 15.57
N LEU A 87 5.48 -22.75 15.40
CA LEU A 87 5.08 -21.72 16.36
C LEU A 87 3.55 -21.73 16.55
N ASP A 88 3.04 -22.73 17.27
CA ASP A 88 1.64 -22.84 17.66
C ASP A 88 1.41 -22.04 18.96
N VAL A 89 1.49 -20.74 18.80
CA VAL A 89 1.16 -19.79 19.87
C VAL A 89 0.07 -18.85 19.37
N ASP A 90 -0.67 -18.27 20.30
CA ASP A 90 -1.69 -17.27 19.96
C ASP A 90 -1.08 -16.03 19.29
N HIS A 91 -1.90 -15.30 18.52
CA HIS A 91 -1.48 -14.14 17.74
C HIS A 91 -0.79 -13.04 18.58
N TRP A 92 -1.19 -12.85 19.84
CA TRP A 92 -0.55 -11.89 20.71
C TRP A 92 0.89 -12.30 21.06
N THR A 93 1.07 -13.54 21.49
CA THR A 93 2.41 -14.07 21.84
C THR A 93 3.31 -14.07 20.60
N HIS A 94 2.79 -14.47 19.45
CA HIS A 94 3.49 -14.39 18.16
C HIS A 94 3.92 -12.95 17.84
N ALA A 95 3.01 -11.98 17.92
CA ALA A 95 3.30 -10.57 17.66
C ALA A 95 4.40 -10.01 18.58
N VAL A 96 4.37 -10.38 19.87
CA VAL A 96 5.45 -10.02 20.82
C VAL A 96 6.78 -10.61 20.39
N LEU A 97 6.81 -11.91 20.07
CA LEU A 97 8.07 -12.59 19.69
C LEU A 97 8.67 -12.01 18.40
N ILE A 98 7.85 -11.80 17.37
CA ILE A 98 8.30 -11.22 16.09
C ILE A 98 8.81 -9.78 16.29
N GLY A 99 8.04 -8.93 16.99
CA GLY A 99 8.45 -7.56 17.26
C GLY A 99 9.71 -7.44 18.13
N ALA A 100 9.88 -8.35 19.08
CA ALA A 100 11.09 -8.40 19.90
C ALA A 100 12.30 -8.97 19.12
N ALA A 101 12.11 -10.02 18.33
CA ALA A 101 13.15 -10.59 17.48
C ALA A 101 13.70 -9.53 16.51
N TYR A 102 12.83 -8.76 15.85
CA TYR A 102 13.25 -7.66 15.00
C TYR A 102 14.13 -6.65 15.73
N GLN A 103 13.75 -6.23 16.93
CA GLN A 103 14.54 -5.30 17.73
C GLN A 103 15.91 -5.88 18.11
N LEU A 104 15.95 -7.15 18.50
CA LEU A 104 17.19 -7.82 18.90
C LEU A 104 18.16 -8.00 17.72
N LEU A 105 17.67 -8.36 16.55
CA LEU A 105 18.50 -8.73 15.41
C LEU A 105 18.85 -7.56 14.49
N HIS A 106 17.99 -6.54 14.41
CA HIS A 106 18.11 -5.47 13.41
C HIS A 106 18.23 -4.05 13.97
N LEU A 107 17.96 -3.79 15.27
CA LEU A 107 18.03 -2.45 15.85
C LEU A 107 19.24 -2.28 16.78
N GLU A 108 20.21 -1.47 16.33
CA GLU A 108 21.45 -1.23 17.08
C GLU A 108 21.21 -0.50 18.40
N ARG A 109 20.40 0.58 18.37
CA ARG A 109 20.21 1.51 19.49
C ARG A 109 19.24 1.01 20.56
N VAL A 110 18.64 -0.16 20.38
CA VAL A 110 17.68 -0.72 21.34
C VAL A 110 18.40 -1.66 22.29
N PRO A 111 18.35 -1.40 23.63
CA PRO A 111 18.98 -2.28 24.61
C PRO A 111 18.31 -3.66 24.65
N PRO A 112 19.08 -4.76 24.53
CA PRO A 112 18.54 -6.12 24.51
C PRO A 112 17.71 -6.46 25.74
N HIS A 113 18.22 -6.06 26.93
CA HIS A 113 17.53 -6.33 28.19
C HIS A 113 16.13 -5.67 28.27
N ALA A 114 15.99 -4.44 27.74
CA ALA A 114 14.71 -3.75 27.71
C ALA A 114 13.72 -4.47 26.76
N THR A 115 14.19 -4.93 25.60
CA THR A 115 13.37 -5.69 24.64
C THR A 115 12.88 -7.00 25.24
N VAL A 116 13.77 -7.75 25.90
CA VAL A 116 13.40 -9.02 26.55
C VAL A 116 12.42 -8.79 27.70
N ASN A 117 12.70 -7.83 28.59
CA ASN A 117 11.84 -7.56 29.74
C ASN A 117 10.44 -7.12 29.32
N ASP A 118 10.33 -6.16 28.41
CA ASP A 118 9.03 -5.68 27.91
C ASP A 118 8.27 -6.79 27.18
N GLY A 119 8.96 -7.58 26.35
CA GLY A 119 8.34 -8.70 25.65
C GLY A 119 7.75 -9.75 26.60
N VAL A 120 8.52 -10.13 27.63
CA VAL A 120 8.08 -11.06 28.68
C VAL A 120 6.88 -10.50 29.44
N GLU A 121 6.91 -9.20 29.77
CA GLU A 121 5.83 -8.55 30.51
C GLU A 121 4.56 -8.43 29.67
N LEU A 122 4.64 -8.07 28.40
CA LEU A 122 3.51 -8.05 27.46
C LEU A 122 2.81 -9.42 27.37
N VAL A 123 3.57 -10.51 27.30
CA VAL A 123 3.01 -11.87 27.32
C VAL A 123 2.43 -12.19 28.71
N ARG A 124 3.13 -11.87 29.80
CA ARG A 124 2.67 -12.14 31.16
C ARG A 124 1.31 -11.52 31.45
N MET A 125 1.16 -10.26 31.09
CA MET A 125 -0.06 -9.47 31.37
C MET A 125 -1.28 -10.01 30.63
N LYS A 126 -1.13 -10.48 29.40
CA LYS A 126 -2.26 -10.92 28.58
C LYS A 126 -2.45 -12.44 28.58
N ARG A 127 -1.39 -13.23 28.84
CA ARG A 127 -1.39 -14.70 28.70
C ARG A 127 -0.88 -15.45 29.93
N GLY A 128 -0.45 -14.75 30.96
CA GLY A 128 -0.05 -15.34 32.24
C GLY A 128 1.39 -15.85 32.28
N LYS A 129 1.77 -16.38 33.44
CA LYS A 129 3.16 -16.74 33.77
C LYS A 129 3.76 -17.84 32.89
N ARG A 130 2.95 -18.84 32.47
CA ARG A 130 3.42 -19.98 31.67
C ARG A 130 3.96 -19.54 30.32
N LEU A 131 3.20 -18.76 29.54
CA LEU A 131 3.62 -18.27 28.24
C LEU A 131 4.70 -17.18 28.37
N ALA A 132 4.67 -16.39 29.45
CA ALA A 132 5.77 -15.45 29.74
C ALA A 132 7.11 -16.18 29.97
N GLY A 133 7.10 -17.32 30.67
CA GLY A 133 8.29 -18.17 30.83
C GLY A 133 8.82 -18.71 29.49
N PHE A 134 7.92 -19.13 28.61
CA PHE A 134 8.28 -19.54 27.25
C PHE A 134 8.89 -18.38 26.44
N ALA A 135 8.23 -17.22 26.42
CA ALA A 135 8.74 -16.03 25.72
C ALA A 135 10.13 -15.63 26.27
N ASN A 136 10.32 -15.65 27.58
CA ASN A 136 11.62 -15.35 28.21
C ASN A 136 12.71 -16.30 27.72
N ALA A 137 12.44 -17.61 27.66
CA ALA A 137 13.41 -18.60 27.20
C ALA A 137 13.82 -18.36 25.73
N VAL A 138 12.86 -18.08 24.86
CA VAL A 138 13.11 -17.79 23.43
C VAL A 138 13.88 -16.47 23.26
N LEU A 139 13.38 -15.38 23.86
CA LEU A 139 13.96 -14.05 23.67
C LEU A 139 15.38 -13.92 24.28
N ARG A 140 15.66 -14.59 25.40
CA ARG A 140 17.03 -14.63 25.92
C ARG A 140 18.01 -15.34 24.99
N LYS A 141 17.60 -16.44 24.36
CA LYS A 141 18.44 -17.13 23.38
C LYS A 141 18.68 -16.25 22.14
N LEU A 142 17.64 -15.62 21.61
CA LEU A 142 17.79 -14.67 20.51
C LEU A 142 18.71 -13.48 20.89
N ALA A 143 18.64 -13.00 22.14
CA ALA A 143 19.52 -11.94 22.62
C ALA A 143 21.00 -12.35 22.65
N THR A 144 21.31 -13.64 22.85
CA THR A 144 22.70 -14.14 22.76
C THR A 144 23.22 -14.26 21.31
N GLU A 145 22.33 -14.39 20.33
CA GLU A 145 22.65 -14.42 18.91
C GLU A 145 22.69 -13.02 18.26
N ARG A 146 22.41 -11.99 19.04
CA ARG A 146 22.42 -10.62 18.54
C ARG A 146 23.72 -10.30 17.83
N PRO A 147 23.68 -9.79 16.57
CA PRO A 147 24.90 -9.34 15.90
C PRO A 147 25.60 -8.24 16.72
N LYS A 148 26.95 -8.17 16.65
CA LYS A 148 27.72 -7.09 17.29
C LYS A 148 27.26 -5.71 16.82
N THR A 149 26.91 -5.61 15.53
CA THR A 149 26.37 -4.40 14.89
C THR A 149 25.11 -4.78 14.14
N PRO A 150 23.94 -4.75 14.80
CA PRO A 150 22.67 -5.00 14.13
C PRO A 150 22.45 -3.95 13.04
N ARG A 151 21.96 -4.39 11.87
CA ARG A 151 21.67 -3.51 10.76
C ARG A 151 20.24 -3.75 10.26
N PRO A 152 19.56 -2.69 9.75
CA PRO A 152 18.32 -2.88 9.02
C PRO A 152 18.51 -3.86 7.87
N PRO A 153 17.48 -4.63 7.51
CA PRO A 153 17.57 -5.55 6.38
C PRO A 153 17.83 -4.79 5.08
N SER A 154 18.71 -5.35 4.23
CA SER A 154 19.05 -4.77 2.93
C SER A 154 18.07 -5.17 1.82
N SER A 155 17.21 -6.14 2.09
CA SER A 155 16.20 -6.65 1.18
C SER A 155 15.02 -7.21 1.96
N VAL A 156 13.86 -7.25 1.35
CA VAL A 156 12.67 -7.89 1.92
C VAL A 156 12.83 -9.41 1.83
N ALA A 157 12.52 -10.10 2.93
CA ALA A 157 12.45 -11.56 2.94
C ALA A 157 11.09 -12.01 2.38
N VAL A 158 11.13 -12.80 1.33
CA VAL A 158 9.92 -13.34 0.67
C VAL A 158 9.99 -14.87 0.59
N PRO A 159 8.84 -15.57 0.59
CA PRO A 159 8.80 -17.00 0.33
C PRO A 159 9.40 -17.35 -1.04
N ASP A 160 10.02 -18.54 -1.16
CA ASP A 160 10.67 -18.97 -2.41
C ASP A 160 9.73 -19.00 -3.62
N TRP A 161 8.46 -19.35 -3.43
CA TRP A 161 7.49 -19.33 -4.51
C TRP A 161 7.30 -17.90 -5.05
N LEU A 162 7.22 -16.88 -4.18
CA LEU A 162 7.04 -15.50 -4.61
C LEU A 162 8.30 -14.96 -5.30
N ARG A 163 9.49 -15.30 -4.78
CA ARG A 163 10.75 -14.95 -5.45
C ARG A 163 10.78 -15.49 -6.88
N ARG A 164 10.48 -16.78 -7.07
CA ARG A 164 10.45 -17.40 -8.41
C ARG A 164 9.40 -16.76 -9.31
N SER A 165 8.20 -16.46 -8.79
CA SER A 165 7.14 -15.80 -9.58
C SER A 165 7.55 -14.38 -10.01
N LEU A 166 8.19 -13.60 -9.12
CA LEU A 166 8.72 -12.28 -9.47
C LEU A 166 9.83 -12.40 -10.55
N GLU A 167 10.78 -13.29 -10.36
CA GLU A 167 11.87 -13.50 -11.33
C GLU A 167 11.35 -13.94 -12.71
N ALA A 168 10.35 -14.81 -12.75
CA ALA A 168 9.69 -15.21 -13.99
C ALA A 168 8.91 -14.07 -14.66
N SER A 169 8.33 -13.15 -13.88
CA SER A 169 7.44 -12.09 -14.38
C SER A 169 8.19 -10.85 -14.88
N ILE A 170 9.25 -10.45 -14.19
CA ILE A 170 9.99 -9.20 -14.45
C ILE A 170 11.50 -9.39 -14.59
N GLY A 171 11.97 -10.63 -14.55
CA GLY A 171 13.40 -10.94 -14.59
C GLY A 171 14.11 -10.79 -13.24
N ALA A 172 15.22 -11.52 -13.06
CA ALA A 172 15.93 -11.59 -11.79
C ALA A 172 16.45 -10.21 -11.29
N ALA A 173 16.93 -9.37 -12.20
CA ALA A 173 17.45 -8.04 -11.84
C ALA A 173 16.35 -7.13 -11.28
N HIS A 174 15.21 -6.99 -11.97
CA HIS A 174 14.10 -6.16 -11.51
C HIS A 174 13.44 -6.74 -10.24
N ALA A 175 13.35 -8.05 -10.11
CA ALA A 175 12.89 -8.70 -8.88
C ALA A 175 13.80 -8.36 -7.69
N ALA A 176 15.11 -8.42 -7.87
CA ALA A 176 16.08 -8.03 -6.85
C ALA A 176 15.96 -6.54 -6.47
N ASP A 177 15.79 -5.66 -7.45
CA ASP A 177 15.58 -4.22 -7.22
C ASP A 177 14.29 -3.96 -6.42
N LEU A 178 13.18 -4.61 -6.77
CA LEU A 178 11.91 -4.47 -6.06
C LEU A 178 12.05 -4.88 -4.59
N LEU A 179 12.70 -6.01 -4.32
CA LEU A 179 12.89 -6.52 -2.95
C LEU A 179 13.86 -5.65 -2.15
N ARG A 180 14.92 -5.13 -2.79
CA ARG A 180 15.86 -4.19 -2.18
C ARG A 180 15.17 -2.89 -1.77
N VAL A 181 14.47 -2.26 -2.71
CA VAL A 181 13.70 -1.02 -2.46
C VAL A 181 12.57 -1.25 -1.46
N GLY A 182 11.96 -2.44 -1.48
CA GLY A 182 10.95 -2.87 -0.51
C GLY A 182 11.42 -2.82 0.93
N SER A 183 12.73 -2.96 1.19
CA SER A 183 13.30 -2.88 2.54
C SER A 183 13.48 -1.46 3.08
N GLU A 184 13.42 -0.46 2.19
CA GLU A 184 13.61 0.94 2.57
C GLU A 184 12.37 1.54 3.23
N LEU A 185 12.56 2.55 4.08
CA LEU A 185 11.45 3.29 4.65
C LEU A 185 10.71 4.05 3.54
N PRO A 186 9.38 3.93 3.45
CA PRO A 186 8.63 4.63 2.42
C PRO A 186 8.73 6.14 2.62
N SER A 187 8.91 6.87 1.52
CA SER A 187 8.63 8.30 1.45
C SER A 187 7.13 8.54 1.49
N ILE A 188 6.76 9.79 1.74
CA ILE A 188 5.40 10.29 1.51
C ILE A 188 5.43 10.98 0.16
N ASP A 189 4.75 10.42 -0.82
CA ASP A 189 4.59 11.08 -2.09
C ASP A 189 3.27 11.87 -2.09
N LEU A 190 3.34 13.11 -2.54
CA LEU A 190 2.22 14.04 -2.62
C LEU A 190 1.91 14.32 -4.08
N ARG A 191 0.65 14.23 -4.46
CA ARG A 191 0.17 14.78 -5.74
C ARG A 191 -0.33 16.19 -5.51
N VAL A 192 0.43 17.17 -5.95
CA VAL A 192 0.03 18.57 -5.97
C VAL A 192 -1.06 18.75 -7.02
N ARG A 193 -2.09 19.50 -6.72
CA ARG A 193 -3.16 19.79 -7.69
C ARG A 193 -2.59 20.53 -8.89
N ALA A 194 -3.16 20.27 -10.08
CA ALA A 194 -2.68 20.84 -11.34
C ALA A 194 -2.74 22.38 -11.40
N ASP A 195 -3.64 23.00 -10.62
CA ASP A 195 -3.80 24.45 -10.52
C ASP A 195 -2.94 25.09 -9.42
N ARG A 196 -1.99 24.33 -8.83
CA ARG A 196 -1.13 24.77 -7.73
C ARG A 196 0.35 24.68 -8.10
N ASP A 197 1.13 25.57 -7.52
CA ASP A 197 2.57 25.59 -7.71
C ASP A 197 3.26 24.56 -6.80
N ARG A 198 3.92 23.59 -7.43
CA ARG A 198 4.64 22.50 -6.78
C ARG A 198 5.88 23.00 -6.03
N ALA A 199 6.63 23.91 -6.63
CA ALA A 199 7.84 24.46 -6.02
C ALA A 199 7.52 25.30 -4.79
N LEU A 200 6.48 26.13 -4.87
CA LEU A 200 6.00 26.91 -3.72
C LEU A 200 5.56 26.01 -2.55
N LEU A 201 4.90 24.89 -2.83
CA LEU A 201 4.55 23.93 -1.78
C LEU A 201 5.80 23.29 -1.17
N ALA A 202 6.78 22.92 -1.98
CA ALA A 202 8.05 22.35 -1.50
C ALA A 202 8.77 23.31 -0.54
N ASP A 203 8.86 24.61 -0.89
CA ASP A 203 9.45 25.65 -0.04
C ASP A 203 8.69 25.81 1.29
N ARG A 204 7.36 25.79 1.26
CA ARG A 204 6.52 25.86 2.48
C ARG A 204 6.75 24.68 3.41
N ILE A 205 6.86 23.48 2.86
CA ILE A 205 7.14 22.26 3.65
C ILE A 205 8.56 22.33 4.22
N ALA A 206 9.56 22.74 3.42
CA ALA A 206 10.95 22.88 3.87
C ALA A 206 11.08 23.88 5.01
N ALA A 207 10.40 25.01 4.93
CA ALA A 207 10.40 26.04 5.98
C ALA A 207 9.80 25.53 7.29
N ALA A 208 8.71 24.71 7.23
CA ALA A 208 8.04 24.16 8.40
C ALA A 208 8.77 22.93 8.98
N HIS A 209 9.45 22.15 8.16
CA HIS A 209 10.09 20.88 8.51
C HIS A 209 11.55 20.84 8.06
N ARG A 210 12.41 21.61 8.75
CA ARG A 210 13.83 21.80 8.36
C ARG A 210 14.67 20.53 8.23
N ALA A 211 14.26 19.44 8.87
CA ALA A 211 14.93 18.14 8.79
C ALA A 211 14.37 17.25 7.68
N ALA A 212 13.34 17.68 6.96
CA ALA A 212 12.75 16.92 5.89
C ALA A 212 13.55 17.05 4.60
N SER A 213 13.65 15.97 3.83
CA SER A 213 14.08 16.01 2.44
C SER A 213 12.86 16.12 1.54
N ILE A 214 12.86 17.08 0.63
CA ILE A 214 11.78 17.31 -0.32
C ILE A 214 12.38 17.36 -1.71
N GLU A 215 11.83 16.57 -2.62
CA GLU A 215 12.26 16.52 -4.01
C GLU A 215 11.05 16.45 -4.95
N GLU A 216 11.13 17.07 -6.09
CA GLU A 216 10.16 16.88 -7.16
C GLU A 216 10.34 15.49 -7.77
N THR A 217 9.23 14.80 -8.06
CA THR A 217 9.31 13.52 -8.76
C THR A 217 9.56 13.75 -10.25
N SER A 218 10.33 12.84 -10.87
CA SER A 218 10.78 13.04 -12.26
C SER A 218 9.75 12.63 -13.29
N LEU A 219 8.88 11.66 -12.98
CA LEU A 219 7.91 11.12 -13.93
C LEU A 219 6.56 11.81 -13.83
N SER A 220 6.09 12.11 -12.60
CA SER A 220 4.86 12.85 -12.41
C SER A 220 5.14 14.37 -12.37
N PRO A 221 4.52 15.17 -13.25
CA PRO A 221 4.65 16.62 -13.22
C PRO A 221 4.03 17.26 -11.98
N HIS A 222 3.26 16.49 -11.21
CA HIS A 222 2.54 16.93 -10.01
C HIS A 222 3.10 16.35 -8.72
N GLY A 223 4.14 15.51 -8.80
CA GLY A 223 4.64 14.76 -7.66
C GLY A 223 5.66 15.53 -6.84
N LEU A 224 5.51 15.51 -5.50
CA LEU A 224 6.55 15.83 -4.53
C LEU A 224 6.80 14.62 -3.65
N ARG A 225 8.07 14.31 -3.41
CA ARG A 225 8.51 13.26 -2.49
C ARG A 225 9.07 13.87 -1.23
N VAL A 226 8.48 13.50 -0.09
CA VAL A 226 8.81 14.06 1.22
C VAL A 226 9.27 12.95 2.16
N ARG A 227 10.40 13.16 2.84
CA ARG A 227 10.94 12.25 3.85
C ARG A 227 11.20 13.00 5.15
N GLY A 228 10.92 12.37 6.27
CA GLY A 228 11.23 12.91 7.60
C GLY A 228 10.30 14.03 8.11
N ALA A 229 9.18 14.30 7.40
CA ALA A 229 8.23 15.33 7.79
C ALA A 229 7.04 14.85 8.64
N GLY A 230 6.92 13.54 8.90
CA GLY A 230 5.84 13.00 9.73
C GLY A 230 4.55 12.72 8.96
N ASP A 231 3.41 13.02 9.59
CA ASP A 231 2.09 12.77 9.00
C ASP A 231 1.79 13.77 7.88
N PRO A 232 1.40 13.32 6.66
CA PRO A 232 1.06 14.22 5.57
C PRO A 232 -0.10 15.18 5.89
N ARG A 233 -0.96 14.84 6.87
CA ARG A 233 -2.08 15.69 7.31
C ARG A 233 -1.63 16.91 8.08
N GLU A 234 -0.42 16.88 8.63
CA GLU A 234 0.19 18.00 9.37
C GLU A 234 1.03 18.92 8.46
N LEU A 235 1.22 18.54 7.18
CA LEU A 235 2.00 19.34 6.24
C LEU A 235 1.25 20.61 5.80
N PRO A 236 1.97 21.73 5.60
CA PRO A 236 1.39 22.94 5.02
C PRO A 236 0.67 22.65 3.70
N GLY A 237 -0.56 23.11 3.59
CA GLY A 237 -1.38 22.93 2.39
C GLY A 237 -2.31 21.71 2.39
N TYR A 238 -2.22 20.79 3.36
CA TYR A 238 -3.14 19.65 3.44
C TYR A 238 -4.58 20.09 3.67
N VAL A 239 -4.81 20.89 4.71
CA VAL A 239 -6.16 21.42 5.06
C VAL A 239 -6.70 22.33 3.96
N ASP A 240 -5.81 23.05 3.27
CA ASP A 240 -6.16 23.95 2.16
C ASP A 240 -6.48 23.18 0.86
N GLY A 241 -6.28 21.87 0.84
CA GLY A 241 -6.52 21.03 -0.32
C GLY A 241 -5.53 21.27 -1.48
N VAL A 242 -4.31 21.72 -1.17
CA VAL A 242 -3.28 21.98 -2.19
C VAL A 242 -2.74 20.68 -2.81
N PHE A 243 -2.75 19.59 -2.05
CA PHE A 243 -2.26 18.28 -2.49
C PHE A 243 -3.08 17.12 -1.90
N ALA A 244 -2.95 15.95 -2.53
CA ALA A 244 -3.37 14.67 -2.00
C ALA A 244 -2.16 13.76 -1.74
N PRO A 245 -2.10 13.00 -0.63
CA PRO A 245 -1.12 11.93 -0.48
C PRO A 245 -1.39 10.83 -1.51
N GLN A 246 -0.49 10.66 -2.48
CA GLN A 246 -0.61 9.68 -3.54
C GLN A 246 0.78 9.31 -4.05
N GLU A 247 1.10 8.03 -4.05
CA GLU A 247 2.38 7.50 -4.53
C GLU A 247 2.54 7.78 -6.03
N GLU A 248 3.79 8.03 -6.48
CA GLU A 248 4.09 8.50 -7.83
C GLU A 248 3.54 7.56 -8.92
N GLY A 249 3.71 6.23 -8.80
CA GLY A 249 3.16 5.27 -9.77
C GLY A 249 1.63 5.35 -9.87
N ALA A 250 0.95 5.52 -8.73
CA ALA A 250 -0.51 5.73 -8.74
C ALA A 250 -0.90 7.05 -9.43
N GLN A 251 -0.08 8.12 -9.32
CA GLN A 251 -0.29 9.36 -10.06
C GLN A 251 -0.13 9.13 -11.56
N LEU A 252 0.89 8.34 -11.96
CA LEU A 252 1.14 8.00 -13.37
C LEU A 252 -0.03 7.23 -13.99
N ILE A 253 -0.67 6.31 -13.25
CA ILE A 253 -1.86 5.60 -13.73
C ILE A 253 -2.99 6.59 -14.08
N GLY A 254 -3.26 7.56 -13.21
CA GLY A 254 -4.26 8.61 -13.49
C GLY A 254 -3.90 9.46 -14.72
N LEU A 255 -2.61 9.82 -14.87
CA LEU A 255 -2.12 10.57 -16.04
C LEU A 255 -2.17 9.74 -17.33
N LEU A 256 -1.88 8.43 -17.26
CA LEU A 256 -1.95 7.51 -18.41
C LEU A 256 -3.38 7.33 -18.92
N CYS A 257 -4.40 7.48 -18.07
CA CYS A 257 -5.79 7.53 -18.50
C CYS A 257 -6.02 8.68 -19.49
N ASN A 258 -5.20 9.75 -19.43
CA ASN A 258 -5.18 10.87 -20.37
C ASN A 258 -6.54 11.53 -20.57
N ALA A 259 -7.34 11.64 -19.51
CA ALA A 259 -8.63 12.29 -19.52
C ALA A 259 -8.51 13.76 -19.96
N LYS A 260 -9.48 14.23 -20.73
CA LYS A 260 -9.51 15.58 -21.31
C LYS A 260 -10.71 16.37 -20.80
N ALA A 261 -10.57 17.69 -20.86
CA ALA A 261 -11.69 18.58 -20.53
C ALA A 261 -12.95 18.23 -21.33
N GLY A 262 -14.08 18.15 -20.65
CA GLY A 262 -15.37 17.80 -21.23
C GLY A 262 -15.66 16.31 -21.40
N GLU A 263 -14.68 15.43 -21.16
CA GLU A 263 -14.89 13.96 -21.27
C GLU A 263 -15.70 13.40 -20.10
N ARG A 264 -16.40 12.30 -20.38
CA ARG A 264 -17.08 11.46 -19.39
C ARG A 264 -16.23 10.23 -19.13
N VAL A 265 -15.75 10.08 -17.89
CA VAL A 265 -14.78 9.05 -17.51
C VAL A 265 -15.36 8.11 -16.46
N LEU A 266 -15.12 6.79 -16.60
CA LEU A 266 -15.40 5.78 -15.59
C LEU A 266 -14.12 5.39 -14.86
N ASP A 267 -14.15 5.48 -13.52
CA ASP A 267 -13.19 4.87 -12.59
C ASP A 267 -13.85 3.62 -12.00
N ALA A 268 -13.58 2.47 -12.60
CA ALA A 268 -14.32 1.23 -12.32
C ALA A 268 -13.97 0.58 -10.97
N CYS A 269 -12.80 0.88 -10.40
CA CYS A 269 -12.33 0.35 -9.12
C CYS A 269 -11.76 1.47 -8.26
N ALA A 270 -12.58 2.48 -7.98
CA ALA A 270 -12.19 3.78 -7.46
C ALA A 270 -11.53 3.75 -6.07
N GLY A 271 -11.83 2.71 -5.27
CA GLY A 271 -11.35 2.62 -3.90
C GLY A 271 -11.78 3.85 -3.08
N ARG A 272 -10.80 4.58 -2.55
CA ARG A 272 -11.02 5.80 -1.76
C ARG A 272 -10.94 7.10 -2.58
N GLY A 273 -10.95 7.02 -3.91
CA GLY A 273 -11.06 8.17 -4.79
C GLY A 273 -9.77 8.94 -5.11
N GLY A 274 -8.59 8.38 -4.83
CA GLY A 274 -7.33 9.07 -5.15
C GLY A 274 -7.16 9.36 -6.64
N LYS A 275 -7.45 8.38 -7.52
CA LYS A 275 -7.46 8.55 -8.97
C LYS A 275 -8.72 9.27 -9.45
N THR A 276 -9.87 9.01 -8.84
CA THR A 276 -11.12 9.74 -9.10
C THR A 276 -10.95 11.25 -8.99
N ALA A 277 -10.32 11.74 -7.92
CA ALA A 277 -10.01 13.16 -7.74
C ALA A 277 -9.13 13.71 -8.86
N GLN A 278 -8.10 12.95 -9.26
CA GLN A 278 -7.22 13.31 -10.38
C GLN A 278 -7.96 13.35 -11.72
N LEU A 279 -8.87 12.42 -11.96
CA LEU A 279 -9.71 12.40 -13.16
C LEU A 279 -10.67 13.58 -13.19
N LEU A 280 -11.29 13.94 -12.03
CA LEU A 280 -12.14 15.12 -11.92
C LEU A 280 -11.40 16.42 -12.24
N GLU A 281 -10.16 16.56 -11.79
CA GLU A 281 -9.31 17.69 -12.16
C GLU A 281 -9.06 17.72 -13.68
N ALA A 282 -8.80 16.55 -14.30
CA ALA A 282 -8.47 16.47 -15.71
C ALA A 282 -9.64 16.75 -16.66
N VAL A 283 -10.87 16.30 -16.30
CA VAL A 283 -12.06 16.53 -17.13
C VAL A 283 -12.59 17.95 -17.04
N GLY A 284 -12.12 18.74 -16.08
CA GLY A 284 -12.49 20.14 -15.93
C GLY A 284 -13.98 20.36 -15.64
N ASP A 285 -14.48 21.59 -15.77
CA ASP A 285 -15.82 21.96 -15.35
C ASP A 285 -16.94 21.42 -16.25
N SER A 286 -16.63 21.07 -17.50
CA SER A 286 -17.59 20.54 -18.48
C SER A 286 -17.63 19.02 -18.57
N GLY A 287 -16.71 18.31 -17.90
CA GLY A 287 -16.66 16.86 -17.89
C GLY A 287 -17.28 16.24 -16.63
N ALA A 288 -17.38 14.92 -16.62
CA ALA A 288 -17.92 14.18 -15.48
C ALA A 288 -17.15 12.87 -15.24
N VAL A 289 -17.15 12.42 -13.98
CA VAL A 289 -16.59 11.13 -13.58
C VAL A 289 -17.68 10.28 -12.94
N VAL A 290 -17.72 9.00 -13.31
CA VAL A 290 -18.45 7.96 -12.59
C VAL A 290 -17.42 7.12 -11.85
N ALA A 291 -17.54 7.00 -10.54
CA ALA A 291 -16.64 6.19 -9.71
C ALA A 291 -17.40 5.02 -9.10
N THR A 292 -16.87 3.82 -9.29
CA THR A 292 -17.48 2.60 -8.74
C THR A 292 -16.50 1.80 -7.90
N ASP A 293 -17.00 1.09 -6.91
CA ASP A 293 -16.25 0.10 -6.13
C ASP A 293 -17.23 -0.96 -5.62
N LEU A 294 -16.75 -2.16 -5.36
CA LEU A 294 -17.55 -3.22 -4.74
C LEU A 294 -18.04 -2.80 -3.34
N HIS A 295 -17.27 -1.98 -2.63
CA HIS A 295 -17.50 -1.63 -1.23
C HIS A 295 -18.00 -0.20 -1.09
N GLU A 296 -19.28 -0.02 -0.78
CA GLU A 296 -19.94 1.27 -0.60
C GLU A 296 -19.21 2.19 0.41
N HIS A 297 -18.76 1.65 1.55
CA HIS A 297 -18.01 2.40 2.56
C HIS A 297 -16.71 3.05 2.07
N ARG A 298 -16.15 2.59 0.94
CA ARG A 298 -14.99 3.24 0.30
C ARG A 298 -15.42 4.45 -0.51
N LEU A 299 -16.54 4.34 -1.20
CA LEU A 299 -17.12 5.43 -1.99
C LEU A 299 -17.52 6.62 -1.09
N GLU A 300 -18.06 6.34 0.11
CA GLU A 300 -18.38 7.38 1.10
C GLU A 300 -17.18 8.24 1.51
N GLN A 301 -15.97 7.68 1.45
CA GLN A 301 -14.73 8.42 1.77
C GLN A 301 -14.31 9.39 0.67
N ILE A 302 -14.78 9.18 -0.58
CA ILE A 302 -14.45 10.05 -1.71
C ILE A 302 -14.98 11.47 -1.46
N ASP A 303 -16.19 11.61 -0.95
CA ASP A 303 -16.79 12.92 -0.71
C ASP A 303 -15.97 13.78 0.26
N ALA A 304 -15.45 13.18 1.33
CA ALA A 304 -14.61 13.88 2.28
C ALA A 304 -13.30 14.38 1.63
N GLU A 305 -12.68 13.58 0.78
CA GLU A 305 -11.46 13.93 0.07
C GLU A 305 -11.71 15.01 -1.00
N LEU A 306 -12.79 14.93 -1.77
CA LEU A 306 -13.15 15.94 -2.75
C LEU A 306 -13.43 17.29 -2.09
N ASN A 307 -14.19 17.30 -0.97
CA ASN A 307 -14.44 18.51 -0.20
C ASN A 307 -13.14 19.14 0.31
N ARG A 308 -12.20 18.31 0.83
CA ARG A 308 -10.90 18.79 1.28
C ARG A 308 -10.09 19.39 0.12
N LEU A 309 -10.10 18.73 -1.04
CA LEU A 309 -9.43 19.19 -2.27
C LEU A 309 -10.18 20.33 -2.96
N ARG A 310 -11.37 20.73 -2.46
CA ARG A 310 -12.22 21.76 -3.07
C ARG A 310 -12.57 21.46 -4.53
N LEU A 311 -12.83 20.19 -4.83
CA LEU A 311 -13.30 19.74 -6.13
C LEU A 311 -14.83 19.71 -6.17
N ASP A 312 -15.39 20.07 -7.33
CA ASP A 312 -16.85 20.11 -7.50
C ASP A 312 -17.45 18.71 -7.50
N ARG A 313 -18.18 18.38 -6.43
CA ARG A 313 -18.83 17.08 -6.22
C ARG A 313 -19.99 16.84 -7.21
N SER A 314 -20.61 17.90 -7.75
CA SER A 314 -21.74 17.77 -8.67
C SER A 314 -21.41 17.02 -9.96
N ARG A 315 -20.13 16.96 -10.32
CA ARG A 315 -19.60 16.27 -11.51
C ARG A 315 -19.22 14.81 -11.26
N LEU A 316 -19.38 14.30 -10.03
CA LEU A 316 -19.12 12.92 -9.66
C LEU A 316 -20.43 12.18 -9.40
N GLN A 317 -20.56 11.02 -10.01
CA GLN A 317 -21.55 10.00 -9.65
C GLN A 317 -20.81 8.82 -9.02
N THR A 318 -21.39 8.23 -7.97
CA THR A 318 -20.83 7.04 -7.32
C THR A 318 -21.84 5.91 -7.31
N ALA A 319 -21.41 4.68 -7.54
CA ALA A 319 -22.26 3.50 -7.48
C ALA A 319 -21.47 2.28 -6.96
N SER A 320 -22.09 1.47 -6.07
CA SER A 320 -21.55 0.17 -5.71
C SER A 320 -21.80 -0.82 -6.83
N VAL A 321 -20.73 -1.43 -7.36
CA VAL A 321 -20.81 -2.36 -8.51
C VAL A 321 -19.88 -3.55 -8.27
N ASP A 322 -20.44 -4.74 -8.45
CA ASP A 322 -19.65 -5.97 -8.60
C ASP A 322 -19.40 -6.23 -10.09
N TRP A 323 -18.26 -5.78 -10.57
CA TRP A 323 -17.86 -5.96 -11.97
C TRP A 323 -17.62 -7.43 -12.36
N THR A 324 -17.56 -8.36 -11.43
CA THR A 324 -17.47 -9.79 -11.77
C THR A 324 -18.81 -10.35 -12.27
N VAL A 325 -19.90 -9.68 -11.91
CA VAL A 325 -21.28 -10.04 -12.30
C VAL A 325 -21.75 -9.22 -13.50
N GLY A 326 -21.33 -7.95 -13.62
CA GLY A 326 -21.72 -7.07 -14.70
C GLY A 326 -21.60 -5.59 -14.37
N LYS A 327 -22.15 -4.74 -15.23
CA LYS A 327 -22.08 -3.27 -15.10
C LYS A 327 -23.01 -2.67 -14.04
N GLY A 328 -23.91 -3.47 -13.46
CA GLY A 328 -24.93 -2.95 -12.56
C GLY A 328 -25.79 -1.85 -13.21
N ALA A 329 -26.07 -0.79 -12.45
CA ALA A 329 -26.84 0.38 -12.91
C ALA A 329 -25.97 1.45 -13.61
N VAL A 330 -24.71 1.15 -13.93
CA VAL A 330 -23.84 2.11 -14.63
C VAL A 330 -24.21 2.21 -16.08
N ASP A 331 -24.53 3.43 -16.51
CA ASP A 331 -24.86 3.74 -17.90
C ASP A 331 -23.68 4.39 -18.62
N GLY A 332 -23.31 3.78 -19.76
CA GLY A 332 -22.35 4.33 -20.72
C GLY A 332 -23.03 5.16 -21.81
N PRO A 333 -22.32 5.53 -22.85
CA PRO A 333 -20.90 5.24 -23.04
C PRO A 333 -19.97 6.25 -22.34
N PHE A 334 -18.71 5.84 -22.16
CA PHE A 334 -17.64 6.66 -21.61
C PHE A 334 -16.55 6.92 -22.67
N ASP A 335 -15.95 8.11 -22.63
CA ASP A 335 -14.79 8.46 -23.43
C ASP A 335 -13.58 7.62 -22.99
N ARG A 336 -13.45 7.42 -21.65
CA ARG A 336 -12.39 6.65 -21.03
C ARG A 336 -12.91 5.79 -19.89
N VAL A 337 -12.35 4.61 -19.78
CA VAL A 337 -12.58 3.70 -18.66
C VAL A 337 -11.22 3.37 -18.06
N LEU A 338 -11.06 3.70 -16.76
CA LEU A 338 -9.93 3.31 -15.95
C LEU A 338 -10.32 2.13 -15.07
N ILE A 339 -9.52 1.08 -15.12
CA ILE A 339 -9.60 -0.08 -14.24
C ILE A 339 -8.27 -0.18 -13.46
N ASP A 340 -8.20 0.43 -12.28
CA ASP A 340 -7.14 0.16 -11.29
C ASP A 340 -7.57 -1.06 -10.49
N ALA A 341 -7.33 -2.25 -11.05
CA ALA A 341 -7.99 -3.47 -10.63
C ALA A 341 -7.54 -3.94 -9.22
N PRO A 342 -8.46 -4.56 -8.45
CA PRO A 342 -8.05 -5.25 -7.23
C PRO A 342 -7.05 -6.35 -7.59
N CYS A 343 -5.95 -6.43 -6.85
CA CYS A 343 -4.83 -7.32 -7.12
C CYS A 343 -4.13 -7.75 -5.83
N THR A 344 -3.18 -8.68 -5.94
CA THR A 344 -2.39 -9.11 -4.78
C THR A 344 -1.53 -7.98 -4.17
N GLY A 345 -1.18 -6.97 -4.98
CA GLY A 345 -0.47 -5.78 -4.53
C GLY A 345 1.03 -5.98 -4.30
N TYR A 346 1.64 -7.08 -4.75
CA TYR A 346 3.07 -7.35 -4.52
C TYR A 346 4.03 -6.27 -5.06
N GLY A 347 3.59 -5.42 -5.96
CA GLY A 347 4.34 -4.22 -6.36
C GLY A 347 4.47 -3.15 -5.27
N THR A 348 3.63 -3.22 -4.22
CA THR A 348 3.56 -2.22 -3.14
C THR A 348 4.23 -2.66 -1.83
N ILE A 349 5.06 -3.70 -1.87
CA ILE A 349 5.72 -4.32 -0.70
C ILE A 349 6.40 -3.29 0.21
N ARG A 350 7.00 -2.27 -0.36
CA ARG A 350 7.66 -1.19 0.40
C ARG A 350 6.72 -0.51 1.40
N ARG A 351 5.50 -0.20 0.95
CA ARG A 351 4.50 0.52 1.74
C ARG A 351 3.55 -0.40 2.50
N ARG A 352 3.38 -1.62 2.02
CA ARG A 352 2.43 -2.61 2.53
C ARG A 352 3.09 -3.98 2.72
N PRO A 353 4.12 -4.09 3.58
CA PRO A 353 4.83 -5.36 3.75
C PRO A 353 3.96 -6.48 4.33
N GLU A 354 2.83 -6.15 4.96
CA GLU A 354 1.86 -7.13 5.45
C GLU A 354 1.23 -8.00 4.35
N ILE A 355 1.30 -7.59 3.09
CA ILE A 355 0.82 -8.41 1.96
C ILE A 355 1.62 -9.72 1.83
N LEU A 356 2.85 -9.76 2.34
CA LEU A 356 3.69 -10.96 2.38
C LEU A 356 3.15 -12.04 3.30
N LEU A 357 2.31 -11.67 4.27
CA LEU A 357 1.64 -12.59 5.18
C LEU A 357 0.29 -13.07 4.63
N ARG A 358 -0.14 -12.55 3.49
CA ARG A 358 -1.44 -12.82 2.89
C ARG A 358 -1.29 -13.66 1.64
N GLY A 359 -2.26 -14.53 1.45
CA GLY A 359 -2.32 -15.36 0.26
C GLY A 359 -1.21 -16.41 0.17
N GLY A 360 -1.13 -17.03 -0.99
CA GLY A 360 -0.17 -18.06 -1.34
C GLY A 360 0.08 -18.07 -2.84
N SER A 361 0.78 -19.09 -3.34
CA SER A 361 1.13 -19.23 -4.76
C SER A 361 -0.07 -19.16 -5.74
N GLU A 362 -1.27 -19.51 -5.26
CA GLU A 362 -2.47 -19.48 -6.10
C GLU A 362 -3.26 -18.15 -6.05
N SER A 363 -2.84 -17.22 -5.17
CA SER A 363 -3.61 -15.97 -4.96
C SER A 363 -3.63 -15.09 -6.19
N ALA A 364 -2.50 -14.99 -6.91
CA ALA A 364 -2.42 -14.20 -8.13
C ALA A 364 -3.28 -14.78 -9.26
N ALA A 365 -3.30 -16.10 -9.41
CA ALA A 365 -4.14 -16.76 -10.41
C ALA A 365 -5.64 -16.53 -10.14
N ARG A 366 -6.07 -16.68 -8.88
CA ARG A 366 -7.47 -16.39 -8.49
C ARG A 366 -7.85 -14.92 -8.74
N MET A 367 -6.94 -13.99 -8.41
CA MET A 367 -7.16 -12.57 -8.70
C MET A 367 -7.22 -12.30 -10.20
N GLY A 368 -6.40 -12.98 -11.01
CA GLY A 368 -6.44 -12.88 -12.47
C GLY A 368 -7.81 -13.22 -13.05
N GLU A 369 -8.48 -14.26 -12.57
CA GLU A 369 -9.85 -14.60 -13.02
C GLU A 369 -10.88 -13.50 -12.68
N VAL A 370 -10.79 -12.91 -11.49
CA VAL A 370 -11.60 -11.76 -11.10
C VAL A 370 -11.35 -10.57 -12.02
N GLN A 371 -10.08 -10.29 -12.31
CA GLN A 371 -9.67 -9.18 -13.14
C GLN A 371 -10.11 -9.33 -14.62
N VAL A 372 -10.10 -10.55 -15.16
CA VAL A 372 -10.65 -10.83 -16.50
C VAL A 372 -12.13 -10.42 -16.57
N SER A 373 -12.93 -10.84 -15.59
CA SER A 373 -14.35 -10.50 -15.53
C SER A 373 -14.58 -8.98 -15.44
N ILE A 374 -13.83 -8.31 -14.58
CA ILE A 374 -13.88 -6.85 -14.42
C ILE A 374 -13.55 -6.16 -15.75
N LEU A 375 -12.46 -6.57 -16.40
CA LEU A 375 -11.98 -6.00 -17.65
C LEU A 375 -13.01 -6.14 -18.78
N GLN A 376 -13.57 -7.33 -18.96
CA GLN A 376 -14.56 -7.61 -20.00
C GLN A 376 -15.86 -6.83 -19.78
N ASN A 377 -16.38 -6.79 -18.55
CA ASN A 377 -17.62 -6.11 -18.22
C ASN A 377 -17.50 -4.57 -18.36
N ALA A 378 -16.40 -3.98 -17.84
CA ALA A 378 -16.18 -2.55 -17.93
C ALA A 378 -15.90 -2.08 -19.37
N ALA A 379 -15.26 -2.91 -20.20
CA ALA A 379 -15.00 -2.63 -21.61
C ALA A 379 -16.29 -2.36 -22.42
N THR A 380 -17.41 -2.98 -22.03
CA THR A 380 -18.70 -2.79 -22.72
C THR A 380 -19.21 -1.35 -22.70
N LEU A 381 -18.69 -0.54 -21.79
CA LEU A 381 -19.12 0.83 -21.57
C LEU A 381 -18.22 1.88 -22.27
N VAL A 382 -17.17 1.45 -22.96
CA VAL A 382 -16.30 2.36 -23.73
C VAL A 382 -16.94 2.70 -25.06
N ARG A 383 -17.08 4.00 -25.39
CA ARG A 383 -17.63 4.41 -26.70
C ARG A 383 -16.71 4.03 -27.86
N PRO A 384 -17.22 4.00 -29.12
CA PRO A 384 -16.36 3.96 -30.32
C PRO A 384 -15.29 5.06 -30.28
N GLY A 385 -14.05 4.73 -30.57
CA GLY A 385 -12.90 5.63 -30.48
C GLY A 385 -12.48 5.98 -29.04
N GLY A 386 -13.14 5.44 -28.01
CA GLY A 386 -12.79 5.62 -26.60
C GLY A 386 -11.63 4.73 -26.16
N THR A 387 -11.14 4.96 -24.94
CA THR A 387 -9.95 4.29 -24.41
C THR A 387 -10.28 3.48 -23.17
N LEU A 388 -9.74 2.28 -23.08
CA LEU A 388 -9.76 1.40 -21.91
C LEU A 388 -8.35 1.28 -21.34
N LEU A 389 -8.16 1.64 -20.07
CA LEU A 389 -6.90 1.49 -19.35
C LEU A 389 -7.06 0.48 -18.22
N TYR A 390 -6.25 -0.55 -18.24
CA TYR A 390 -6.14 -1.55 -17.18
C TYR A 390 -4.80 -1.42 -16.48
N ALA A 391 -4.82 -1.34 -15.16
CA ALA A 391 -3.64 -1.24 -14.32
C ALA A 391 -3.75 -2.14 -13.09
N VAL A 392 -2.63 -2.72 -12.66
CA VAL A 392 -2.49 -3.46 -11.41
C VAL A 392 -1.18 -3.09 -10.71
N CYS A 393 -1.24 -2.96 -9.39
CA CYS A 393 -0.03 -2.78 -8.56
C CYS A 393 0.60 -4.15 -8.19
N SER A 394 0.65 -5.05 -9.16
CA SER A 394 1.29 -6.36 -9.08
C SER A 394 2.17 -6.58 -10.30
N PRO A 395 3.43 -7.02 -10.14
CA PRO A 395 4.30 -7.35 -11.26
C PRO A 395 4.09 -8.77 -11.81
N LEU A 396 3.19 -9.57 -11.20
CA LEU A 396 3.03 -10.99 -11.54
C LEU A 396 2.32 -11.19 -12.88
N ILE A 397 2.76 -12.20 -13.64
CA ILE A 397 2.23 -12.53 -14.97
C ILE A 397 0.73 -12.83 -14.90
N GLU A 398 0.28 -13.53 -13.87
CA GLU A 398 -1.11 -13.96 -13.67
C GLU A 398 -2.09 -12.78 -13.62
N GLU A 399 -1.64 -11.64 -13.10
CA GLU A 399 -2.45 -10.42 -12.93
C GLU A 399 -2.21 -9.36 -14.03
N GLY A 400 -1.27 -9.61 -14.92
CA GLY A 400 -0.95 -8.76 -16.07
C GLY A 400 -1.19 -9.46 -17.39
N ALA A 401 -0.13 -9.98 -18.01
CA ALA A 401 -0.20 -10.65 -19.31
C ALA A 401 -1.18 -11.83 -19.33
N GLY A 402 -1.32 -12.56 -18.21
CA GLY A 402 -2.28 -13.65 -18.07
C GLY A 402 -3.74 -13.19 -18.17
N VAL A 403 -4.06 -12.01 -17.61
CA VAL A 403 -5.39 -11.38 -17.73
C VAL A 403 -5.62 -10.92 -19.16
N VAL A 404 -4.65 -10.22 -19.75
CA VAL A 404 -4.74 -9.72 -21.12
C VAL A 404 -4.90 -10.84 -22.15
N GLY A 405 -4.21 -11.96 -21.95
CA GLY A 405 -4.30 -13.13 -22.84
C GLY A 405 -5.61 -13.90 -22.73
N LYS A 406 -6.34 -13.78 -21.61
CA LYS A 406 -7.63 -14.45 -21.39
C LYS A 406 -8.83 -13.55 -21.69
N ALA A 407 -8.66 -12.23 -21.60
CA ALA A 407 -9.75 -11.30 -21.79
C ALA A 407 -10.17 -11.23 -23.26
N GLU A 408 -11.45 -11.54 -23.54
CA GLU A 408 -12.04 -11.36 -24.85
C GLU A 408 -12.59 -9.93 -24.96
N LEU A 409 -11.91 -9.11 -25.76
CA LEU A 409 -12.25 -7.71 -25.99
C LEU A 409 -12.54 -7.45 -27.49
N PRO A 410 -13.67 -7.97 -28.03
CA PRO A 410 -13.99 -7.81 -29.43
C PRO A 410 -14.16 -6.33 -29.79
N GLY A 411 -13.51 -5.87 -30.87
CA GLY A 411 -13.53 -4.47 -31.31
C GLY A 411 -12.59 -3.55 -30.54
N PHE A 412 -11.65 -4.09 -29.76
CA PHE A 412 -10.61 -3.32 -29.12
C PHE A 412 -9.23 -3.65 -29.71
N GLU A 413 -8.43 -2.61 -29.93
CA GLU A 413 -7.05 -2.72 -30.39
C GLU A 413 -6.10 -2.38 -29.23
N LEU A 414 -5.28 -3.36 -28.80
CA LEU A 414 -4.25 -3.17 -27.80
C LEU A 414 -3.13 -2.24 -28.31
N GLN A 415 -2.72 -1.27 -27.53
CA GLN A 415 -1.65 -0.33 -27.89
C GLN A 415 -0.28 -0.99 -27.71
N VAL A 416 0.31 -1.42 -28.83
CA VAL A 416 1.60 -2.15 -28.87
C VAL A 416 2.67 -1.26 -29.48
N GLY A 417 3.85 -1.17 -28.85
CA GLY A 417 4.99 -0.42 -29.36
C GLY A 417 4.76 1.08 -29.53
N ARG A 418 3.74 1.65 -28.87
CA ARG A 418 3.36 3.06 -28.99
C ARG A 418 3.85 3.87 -27.80
N ALA A 419 4.11 5.16 -28.06
CA ALA A 419 4.35 6.12 -26.98
C ALA A 419 3.12 6.25 -26.11
N SER A 420 3.30 6.30 -24.80
CA SER A 420 2.23 6.61 -23.88
C SER A 420 1.94 8.12 -23.86
N PRO A 421 0.82 8.54 -23.24
CA PRO A 421 0.57 9.96 -22.97
C PRO A 421 1.70 10.65 -22.19
N LEU A 422 2.47 9.88 -21.44
CA LEU A 422 3.68 10.34 -20.74
C LEU A 422 4.89 9.99 -21.62
N LYS A 423 5.54 11.00 -22.19
CA LYS A 423 6.61 10.86 -23.18
C LYS A 423 7.80 9.99 -22.74
N SER A 424 8.02 9.85 -21.42
CA SER A 424 9.07 9.02 -20.82
C SER A 424 8.72 7.53 -20.73
N LEU A 425 7.45 7.17 -20.98
CA LEU A 425 6.96 5.80 -20.81
C LEU A 425 6.40 5.27 -22.13
N HIS A 426 6.66 4.00 -22.43
CA HIS A 426 6.25 3.38 -23.71
C HIS A 426 5.62 2.01 -23.46
N PHE A 427 4.57 1.70 -24.22
CA PHE A 427 4.03 0.35 -24.29
C PHE A 427 5.00 -0.52 -25.11
N GLY A 428 5.45 -1.60 -24.51
CA GLY A 428 6.37 -2.54 -25.17
C GLY A 428 5.73 -3.33 -26.32
N SER A 429 6.50 -4.26 -26.87
CA SER A 429 6.07 -5.13 -27.97
C SER A 429 4.91 -6.07 -27.60
N THR A 430 4.65 -6.28 -26.32
CA THR A 430 3.51 -7.05 -25.79
C THR A 430 2.32 -6.19 -25.41
N GLY A 431 2.37 -4.87 -25.63
CA GLY A 431 1.38 -3.92 -25.14
C GLY A 431 1.46 -3.62 -23.65
N ARG A 432 2.46 -4.20 -22.93
CA ARG A 432 2.69 -3.93 -21.51
C ARG A 432 3.55 -2.68 -21.33
N LEU A 433 3.16 -1.85 -20.39
CA LEU A 433 3.94 -0.77 -19.85
C LEU A 433 4.20 -1.09 -18.40
N ASP A 434 5.48 -1.20 -18.01
CA ASP A 434 5.88 -1.44 -16.64
C ASP A 434 6.27 -0.12 -15.96
N ILE A 435 5.79 0.08 -14.74
CA ILE A 435 6.25 1.12 -13.82
C ILE A 435 6.94 0.41 -12.66
N GLY A 436 8.11 0.89 -12.26
CA GLY A 436 8.82 0.28 -11.15
C GLY A 436 10.15 0.98 -10.86
N PRO A 437 10.88 0.55 -9.81
CA PRO A 437 12.13 1.18 -9.40
C PRO A 437 13.26 1.06 -10.44
N TRP A 438 13.07 0.28 -11.49
CA TRP A 438 13.99 0.09 -12.61
C TRP A 438 13.81 1.08 -13.76
N ILE A 439 12.76 1.90 -13.75
CA ILE A 439 12.54 2.90 -14.80
C ILE A 439 13.46 4.09 -14.57
N GLU A 440 14.15 4.51 -15.62
CA GLU A 440 14.96 5.73 -15.61
C GLU A 440 14.09 6.93 -15.23
N GLY A 441 14.51 7.67 -14.22
CA GLY A 441 13.75 8.81 -13.68
C GLY A 441 12.73 8.46 -12.60
N ALA A 442 12.21 7.21 -12.49
CA ALA A 442 11.33 6.84 -11.39
C ALA A 442 12.06 6.90 -10.05
N GLY A 443 13.37 6.70 -10.08
CA GLY A 443 14.18 6.52 -8.90
C GLY A 443 13.85 5.22 -8.15
N PRO A 444 14.63 4.87 -7.12
CA PRO A 444 14.47 3.62 -6.40
C PRO A 444 13.20 3.55 -5.52
N TRP A 445 12.25 4.47 -5.67
CA TRP A 445 11.15 4.67 -4.73
C TRP A 445 9.78 4.32 -5.29
N ALA A 446 9.65 4.06 -6.59
CA ALA A 446 8.36 3.73 -7.20
C ALA A 446 7.89 2.32 -6.79
N ASP A 447 6.59 2.20 -6.57
CA ASP A 447 5.94 0.90 -6.51
C ASP A 447 5.88 0.28 -7.93
N ALA A 448 5.72 -1.04 -8.03
CA ALA A 448 5.65 -1.70 -9.32
C ALA A 448 4.20 -1.86 -9.80
N TYR A 449 3.99 -1.47 -11.06
CA TYR A 449 2.70 -1.61 -11.75
C TYR A 449 2.90 -2.21 -13.14
N GLN A 450 1.85 -2.90 -13.62
CA GLN A 450 1.67 -3.25 -15.02
C GLN A 450 0.47 -2.48 -15.56
N VAL A 451 0.61 -1.93 -16.77
CA VAL A 451 -0.43 -1.13 -17.42
C VAL A 451 -0.62 -1.59 -18.85
N TYR A 452 -1.87 -1.67 -19.27
CA TYR A 452 -2.28 -1.98 -20.64
C TYR A 452 -3.36 -1.01 -21.09
N MET A 453 -3.36 -0.66 -22.36
CA MET A 453 -4.30 0.29 -22.95
C MET A 453 -4.86 -0.23 -24.26
N TRP A 454 -6.16 -0.09 -24.44
CA TRP A 454 -6.85 -0.39 -25.69
C TRP A 454 -7.64 0.81 -26.18
N VAL A 455 -7.87 0.85 -27.50
CA VAL A 455 -8.80 1.76 -28.17
C VAL A 455 -9.94 0.93 -28.72
N ASN A 456 -11.18 1.36 -28.48
CA ASN A 456 -12.37 0.77 -29.11
C ASN A 456 -12.44 1.22 -30.57
N VAL A 457 -12.27 0.30 -31.51
CA VAL A 457 -12.22 0.57 -32.95
C VAL A 457 -13.53 0.22 -33.69
N ARG A 458 -14.62 -0.03 -32.93
CA ARG A 458 -15.94 -0.27 -33.48
C ARG A 458 -16.53 0.97 -34.11
#